data_10b65139da74b7b21749bdd18d2848e1
#
_entry.id   10b65139da74b7b21749bdd18d2848e1
#
_cell.length_a   1.000
_cell.length_b   1.000
_cell.length_c   1.000
_cell.angle_alpha   90.00
_cell.angle_beta   90.00
_cell.angle_gamma   90.00
#
_symmetry.space_group_name_H-M   'P 1'
#
loop_
_entity.id
_entity.type
_entity.pdbx_description
1 polymer ?
#
loop_
_entity_poly.entity_id
_entity_poly.type
_entity_poly.pdbx_seq_one_letter_code
_entity_poly.pdbx_strand_id
1 'polypeptide(L)'
;QDGISDDMVIGAGTEVIAAEGHIVTAGGFDSHIHFICPQQINEALTSGITTMTGGGTGPATGTNATTCTPGIWNIHKMLESAEAFPMNLGFMGKGNASNLNALRQQVEAGAMGLKLHEDWGTTPSAIDHCLSVADEMDVQVAIHTDTLNESGFVETTIEAFKDRVIHTFHSEGAGGGHAPDIIKVCGLANVLPSSTNPTRPFTKNTIDEHLDMLMVCHHLDSKIPED
;
A
#
# COMPACT_ATOMS: atom_id res chain seq x y z
N GLN A 1 31.97 22.49 16.15
CA GLN A 1 32.24 21.08 16.50
C GLN A 1 32.75 20.36 15.26
N ASP A 2 33.97 19.86 15.32
CA ASP A 2 34.57 19.18 14.16
C ASP A 2 33.78 17.93 13.79
N GLY A 3 33.43 17.78 12.52
CA GLY A 3 32.71 16.64 11.97
C GLY A 3 31.19 16.70 12.09
N ILE A 4 30.62 17.81 12.51
CA ILE A 4 29.16 18.04 12.55
C ILE A 4 28.77 19.02 11.48
N SER A 5 27.71 18.75 10.72
CA SER A 5 27.15 19.69 9.74
C SER A 5 26.62 20.94 10.43
N ASP A 6 26.72 22.10 9.77
CA ASP A 6 26.40 23.40 10.36
C ASP A 6 24.97 23.51 10.89
N ASP A 7 24.02 22.77 10.25
CA ASP A 7 22.61 22.69 10.62
C ASP A 7 22.31 21.69 11.75
N MET A 8 23.31 20.90 12.19
CA MET A 8 23.19 19.89 13.24
C MET A 8 23.93 20.24 14.54
N VAL A 9 24.36 21.48 14.67
CA VAL A 9 25.06 21.95 15.88
C VAL A 9 24.10 22.01 17.07
N ILE A 10 24.53 21.44 18.20
CA ILE A 10 23.76 21.48 19.45
C ILE A 10 23.58 22.93 19.92
N GLY A 11 22.34 23.34 20.14
CA GLY A 11 21.95 24.69 20.54
C GLY A 11 20.80 24.71 21.52
N ALA A 12 20.28 25.90 21.81
CA ALA A 12 19.21 26.09 22.78
C ALA A 12 17.88 25.38 22.44
N GLY A 13 17.68 25.03 21.18
CA GLY A 13 16.49 24.30 20.72
C GLY A 13 16.70 22.78 20.61
N THR A 14 17.86 22.27 20.99
CA THR A 14 18.17 20.85 20.90
C THR A 14 17.59 20.10 22.08
N GLU A 15 16.75 19.11 21.81
CA GLU A 15 16.24 18.17 22.81
C GLU A 15 17.22 17.00 22.96
N VAL A 16 17.42 16.57 24.20
CA VAL A 16 18.30 15.43 24.52
C VAL A 16 17.48 14.27 25.02
N ILE A 17 17.59 13.13 24.34
CA ILE A 17 16.94 11.87 24.71
C ILE A 17 18.01 10.90 25.21
N ALA A 18 17.86 10.40 26.44
CA ALA A 18 18.76 9.41 27.03
C ALA A 18 18.52 8.03 26.36
N ALA A 19 19.57 7.40 25.88
CA ALA A 19 19.52 6.11 25.20
C ALA A 19 20.57 5.12 25.69
N GLU A 20 21.04 5.27 26.94
CA GLU A 20 22.03 4.39 27.56
C GLU A 20 21.53 2.93 27.59
N GLY A 21 22.34 2.03 27.03
CA GLY A 21 22.00 0.61 26.95
C GLY A 21 21.01 0.25 25.85
N HIS A 22 20.66 1.19 24.96
CA HIS A 22 19.77 0.98 23.84
C HIS A 22 20.46 1.22 22.50
N ILE A 23 19.96 0.56 21.46
CA ILE A 23 20.31 0.86 20.06
C ILE A 23 19.16 1.68 19.49
N VAL A 24 19.46 2.86 18.98
CA VAL A 24 18.47 3.73 18.31
C VAL A 24 18.46 3.43 16.82
N THR A 25 17.28 3.10 16.30
CA THR A 25 17.05 2.87 14.87
C THR A 25 15.94 3.78 14.38
N ALA A 26 15.85 3.94 13.06
CA ALA A 26 14.64 4.52 12.45
C ALA A 26 13.41 3.65 12.79
N GLY A 27 12.26 4.27 12.96
CA GLY A 27 10.99 3.56 13.07
C GLY A 27 10.65 2.82 11.78
N GLY A 28 9.92 1.71 11.91
CA GLY A 28 9.47 0.94 10.75
C GLY A 28 8.45 1.74 9.91
N PHE A 29 8.51 1.52 8.60
CA PHE A 29 7.56 2.05 7.64
C PHE A 29 6.82 0.86 7.00
N ASP A 30 5.51 0.76 7.22
CA ASP A 30 4.66 -0.22 6.53
C ASP A 30 3.88 0.46 5.41
N SER A 31 4.15 0.06 4.17
CA SER A 31 3.60 0.67 2.96
C SER A 31 2.44 -0.11 2.34
N HIS A 32 1.96 -1.18 3.01
CA HIS A 32 0.89 -2.01 2.47
C HIS A 32 -0.16 -2.30 3.55
N ILE A 33 -0.82 -1.25 4.04
CA ILE A 33 -1.80 -1.37 5.11
C ILE A 33 -3.22 -1.49 4.56
N HIS A 34 -3.94 -2.47 5.11
CA HIS A 34 -5.40 -2.56 5.03
C HIS A 34 -5.97 -1.91 6.28
N PHE A 35 -6.48 -0.69 6.17
CA PHE A 35 -7.08 0.03 7.31
C PHE A 35 -8.47 -0.50 7.62
N ILE A 36 -8.53 -1.59 8.39
CA ILE A 36 -9.75 -2.31 8.74
C ILE A 36 -10.23 -1.95 10.14
N CYS A 37 -9.34 -1.97 11.13
CA CYS A 37 -9.67 -1.66 12.51
C CYS A 37 -8.57 -0.82 13.18
N PRO A 38 -8.93 0.12 14.09
CA PRO A 38 -7.95 1.03 14.70
C PRO A 38 -6.97 0.33 15.65
N GLN A 39 -7.29 -0.85 16.16
CA GLN A 39 -6.41 -1.62 17.04
C GLN A 39 -5.08 -1.96 16.38
N GLN A 40 -5.05 -2.17 15.07
CA GLN A 40 -3.81 -2.45 14.32
C GLN A 40 -2.75 -1.33 14.47
N ILE A 41 -3.17 -0.08 14.66
CA ILE A 41 -2.26 1.06 14.83
C ILE A 41 -1.49 0.94 16.14
N ASN A 42 -2.15 0.58 17.24
CA ASN A 42 -1.50 0.38 18.53
C ASN A 42 -0.53 -0.81 18.48
N GLU A 43 -0.93 -1.91 17.84
CA GLU A 43 -0.07 -3.09 17.65
C GLU A 43 1.18 -2.75 16.82
N ALA A 44 1.01 -2.00 15.75
CA ALA A 44 2.10 -1.54 14.92
C ALA A 44 3.07 -0.64 15.70
N LEU A 45 2.54 0.35 16.43
CA LEU A 45 3.35 1.28 17.23
C LEU A 45 4.17 0.56 18.29
N THR A 46 3.57 -0.39 19.01
CA THR A 46 4.27 -1.19 20.02
C THR A 46 5.29 -2.15 19.42
N SER A 47 5.18 -2.44 18.14
CA SER A 47 6.14 -3.25 17.37
C SER A 47 7.24 -2.42 16.70
N GLY A 48 7.28 -1.11 16.92
CA GLY A 48 8.30 -0.20 16.41
C GLY A 48 7.99 0.38 15.02
N ILE A 49 6.77 0.22 14.51
CA ILE A 49 6.29 0.90 13.30
C ILE A 49 5.90 2.34 13.67
N THR A 50 6.38 3.31 12.92
CA THR A 50 6.08 4.73 13.14
C THR A 50 5.33 5.38 11.97
N THR A 51 5.26 4.68 10.84
CA THR A 51 4.55 5.15 9.65
C THR A 51 3.79 3.98 9.02
N MET A 52 2.51 4.19 8.73
CA MET A 52 1.65 3.25 8.04
C MET A 52 0.99 3.94 6.86
N THR A 53 1.14 3.36 5.67
CA THR A 53 0.47 3.85 4.47
C THR A 53 -0.29 2.73 3.76
N GLY A 54 -1.42 3.07 3.20
CA GLY A 54 -2.29 2.11 2.53
C GLY A 54 -3.67 2.67 2.30
N GLY A 55 -4.68 1.83 2.39
CA GLY A 55 -6.05 2.29 2.18
C GLY A 55 -7.08 1.39 2.86
N GLY A 56 -8.29 1.86 2.84
CA GLY A 56 -9.45 1.24 3.47
C GLY A 56 -10.33 2.30 4.10
N THR A 57 -11.49 1.89 4.56
CA THR A 57 -12.48 2.75 5.22
C THR A 57 -12.95 2.15 6.55
N GLY A 58 -12.02 1.49 7.26
CA GLY A 58 -12.36 0.72 8.45
C GLY A 58 -13.07 -0.57 8.07
N PRO A 59 -14.05 -1.02 8.87
CA PRO A 59 -14.77 -2.29 8.65
C PRO A 59 -15.77 -2.25 7.48
N ALA A 60 -15.85 -1.16 6.71
CA ALA A 60 -16.76 -1.07 5.56
C ALA A 60 -16.36 -2.07 4.45
N THR A 61 -17.33 -2.82 3.97
CA THR A 61 -17.15 -3.83 2.94
C THR A 61 -16.68 -3.22 1.61
N GLY A 62 -15.80 -3.93 0.90
CA GLY A 62 -15.31 -3.58 -0.44
C GLY A 62 -14.05 -2.72 -0.47
N THR A 63 -13.57 -2.22 0.68
CA THR A 63 -12.32 -1.43 0.76
C THR A 63 -11.23 -2.11 1.57
N ASN A 64 -11.56 -3.05 2.42
CA ASN A 64 -10.64 -3.78 3.29
C ASN A 64 -9.67 -4.70 2.53
N ALA A 65 -10.09 -5.31 1.43
CA ALA A 65 -9.22 -6.16 0.60
C ALA A 65 -8.35 -5.35 -0.39
N THR A 66 -8.83 -4.21 -0.86
CA THR A 66 -8.20 -3.46 -1.97
C THR A 66 -7.16 -2.43 -1.56
N THR A 67 -7.03 -2.13 -0.27
CA THR A 67 -6.16 -1.06 0.24
C THR A 67 -6.42 0.32 -0.41
N CYS A 68 -7.67 0.60 -0.74
CA CYS A 68 -8.11 1.88 -1.30
C CYS A 68 -9.02 2.62 -0.32
N THR A 69 -8.84 3.94 -0.24
CA THR A 69 -9.76 4.88 0.40
C THR A 69 -10.42 5.72 -0.70
N PRO A 70 -11.56 5.26 -1.27
CA PRO A 70 -12.08 5.81 -2.51
C PRO A 70 -12.88 7.09 -2.32
N GLY A 71 -12.51 8.12 -3.07
CA GLY A 71 -13.24 9.38 -3.17
C GLY A 71 -13.04 10.33 -1.99
N ILE A 72 -13.38 11.58 -2.23
CA ILE A 72 -13.13 12.73 -1.34
C ILE A 72 -13.67 12.50 0.07
N TRP A 73 -14.92 12.06 0.16
CA TRP A 73 -15.59 11.91 1.45
C TRP A 73 -14.89 10.88 2.35
N ASN A 74 -14.55 9.70 1.79
CA ASN A 74 -13.86 8.66 2.56
C ASN A 74 -12.46 9.11 2.97
N ILE A 75 -11.72 9.80 2.09
CA ILE A 75 -10.38 10.32 2.41
C ILE A 75 -10.47 11.30 3.58
N HIS A 76 -11.40 12.27 3.54
CA HIS A 76 -11.61 13.20 4.64
C HIS A 76 -11.97 12.48 5.95
N LYS A 77 -12.85 11.46 5.91
CA LYS A 77 -13.23 10.71 7.12
C LYS A 77 -12.08 9.89 7.70
N MET A 78 -11.24 9.31 6.84
CA MET A 78 -10.05 8.60 7.32
C MET A 78 -9.01 9.56 7.88
N LEU A 79 -8.79 10.72 7.28
CA LEU A 79 -7.92 11.77 7.84
C LEU A 79 -8.42 12.28 9.21
N GLU A 80 -9.72 12.57 9.34
CA GLU A 80 -10.32 12.93 10.62
C GLU A 80 -10.10 11.84 11.70
N SER A 81 -10.27 10.57 11.32
CA SER A 81 -10.08 9.46 12.25
C SER A 81 -8.61 9.27 12.67
N ALA A 82 -7.68 9.66 11.80
CA ALA A 82 -6.25 9.53 12.03
C ALA A 82 -5.70 10.49 13.09
N GLU A 83 -6.34 11.62 13.33
CA GLU A 83 -5.90 12.66 14.27
C GLU A 83 -5.78 12.17 15.73
N ALA A 84 -6.47 11.07 16.07
CA ALA A 84 -6.45 10.50 17.42
C ALA A 84 -5.20 9.64 17.69
N PHE A 85 -4.37 9.34 16.69
CA PHE A 85 -3.28 8.38 16.81
C PHE A 85 -1.90 9.04 16.72
N PRO A 86 -0.97 8.69 17.63
CA PRO A 86 0.40 9.22 17.63
C PRO A 86 1.28 8.45 16.60
N MET A 87 0.86 8.42 15.34
CA MET A 87 1.52 7.71 14.24
C MET A 87 1.39 8.50 12.94
N ASN A 88 2.35 8.40 12.06
CA ASN A 88 2.23 8.91 10.71
C ASN A 88 1.31 7.98 9.91
N LEU A 89 0.17 8.48 9.47
CA LEU A 89 -0.83 7.72 8.71
C LEU A 89 -1.05 8.37 7.35
N GLY A 90 -0.98 7.57 6.29
CA GLY A 90 -1.23 8.02 4.93
C GLY A 90 -2.25 7.14 4.21
N PHE A 91 -3.21 7.76 3.55
CA PHE A 91 -4.29 7.06 2.85
C PHE A 91 -4.16 7.17 1.34
N MET A 92 -4.28 6.03 0.66
CA MET A 92 -4.23 5.95 -0.80
C MET A 92 -5.64 5.98 -1.38
N GLY A 93 -5.87 6.87 -2.32
CA GLY A 93 -7.09 6.92 -3.11
C GLY A 93 -7.21 5.73 -4.07
N LYS A 94 -8.40 5.50 -4.61
CA LYS A 94 -8.65 4.48 -5.63
C LYS A 94 -8.07 4.91 -6.97
N GLY A 95 -7.07 4.15 -7.48
CA GLY A 95 -6.39 4.43 -8.74
C GLY A 95 -7.17 4.01 -9.99
N ASN A 96 -8.08 3.04 -9.85
CA ASN A 96 -8.87 2.52 -10.98
C ASN A 96 -10.00 3.52 -11.32
N ALA A 97 -9.77 4.35 -12.32
CA ALA A 97 -10.76 5.28 -12.83
C ALA A 97 -10.53 5.56 -14.32
N SER A 98 -11.63 5.73 -15.06
CA SER A 98 -11.60 6.17 -16.46
C SER A 98 -11.55 7.70 -16.61
N ASN A 99 -11.89 8.42 -15.53
CA ASN A 99 -11.92 9.89 -15.51
C ASN A 99 -10.74 10.42 -14.69
N LEU A 100 -9.82 11.12 -15.34
CA LEU A 100 -8.63 11.70 -14.71
C LEU A 100 -8.96 12.70 -13.60
N ASN A 101 -10.06 13.45 -13.73
CA ASN A 101 -10.47 14.39 -12.68
C ASN A 101 -10.86 13.69 -11.38
N ALA A 102 -11.44 12.48 -11.47
CA ALA A 102 -11.74 11.70 -10.28
C ALA A 102 -10.48 11.27 -9.51
N LEU A 103 -9.37 11.07 -10.21
CA LEU A 103 -8.07 10.79 -9.60
C LEU A 103 -7.47 12.04 -8.96
N ARG A 104 -7.46 13.17 -9.69
CA ARG A 104 -6.96 14.46 -9.16
C ARG A 104 -7.67 14.89 -7.89
N GLN A 105 -9.00 14.81 -7.90
CA GLN A 105 -9.82 15.17 -6.74
C GLN A 105 -9.49 14.38 -5.47
N GLN A 106 -9.07 13.10 -5.62
CA GLN A 106 -8.65 12.31 -4.47
C GLN A 106 -7.32 12.80 -3.90
N VAL A 107 -6.36 13.14 -4.76
CA VAL A 107 -5.08 13.72 -4.32
C VAL A 107 -5.30 15.10 -3.69
N GLU A 108 -6.11 15.96 -4.31
CA GLU A 108 -6.49 17.26 -3.77
C GLU A 108 -7.21 17.17 -2.41
N ALA A 109 -7.93 16.07 -2.17
CA ALA A 109 -8.58 15.79 -0.89
C ALA A 109 -7.62 15.30 0.20
N GLY A 110 -6.34 15.08 -0.12
CA GLY A 110 -5.32 14.65 0.83
C GLY A 110 -4.92 13.18 0.73
N ALA A 111 -5.28 12.47 -0.34
CA ALA A 111 -4.69 11.16 -0.59
C ALA A 111 -3.19 11.31 -0.84
N MET A 112 -2.38 10.51 -0.16
CA MET A 112 -0.92 10.53 -0.31
C MET A 112 -0.43 9.86 -1.59
N GLY A 113 -1.30 9.13 -2.27
CA GLY A 113 -1.03 8.39 -3.48
C GLY A 113 -2.28 7.69 -3.97
N LEU A 114 -2.11 6.86 -5.00
CA LEU A 114 -3.21 6.13 -5.64
C LEU A 114 -2.92 4.63 -5.64
N LYS A 115 -3.94 3.83 -5.38
CA LYS A 115 -3.86 2.37 -5.36
C LYS A 115 -4.70 1.77 -6.49
N LEU A 116 -4.04 0.99 -7.33
CA LEU A 116 -4.66 0.13 -8.33
C LEU A 116 -4.87 -1.28 -7.77
N HIS A 117 -6.03 -1.87 -8.01
CA HIS A 117 -6.35 -3.23 -7.60
C HIS A 117 -7.20 -3.95 -8.65
N GLU A 118 -6.93 -5.23 -8.88
CA GLU A 118 -7.64 -6.04 -9.87
C GLU A 118 -9.15 -6.12 -9.66
N ASP A 119 -9.63 -6.11 -8.41
CA ASP A 119 -11.06 -6.09 -8.07
C ASP A 119 -11.81 -4.92 -8.72
N TRP A 120 -11.10 -3.86 -9.07
CA TRP A 120 -11.63 -2.68 -9.75
C TRP A 120 -11.29 -2.65 -11.25
N GLY A 121 -10.60 -3.68 -11.77
CA GLY A 121 -10.13 -3.78 -13.14
C GLY A 121 -8.81 -3.04 -13.40
N THR A 122 -7.66 -3.71 -13.22
CA THR A 122 -6.33 -3.16 -13.53
C THR A 122 -5.98 -3.34 -15.02
N THR A 123 -6.82 -2.78 -15.88
CA THR A 123 -6.56 -2.75 -17.32
C THR A 123 -5.39 -1.83 -17.66
N PRO A 124 -4.71 -2.02 -18.80
CA PRO A 124 -3.65 -1.13 -19.25
C PRO A 124 -4.07 0.35 -19.28
N SER A 125 -5.32 0.63 -19.65
CA SER A 125 -5.87 1.99 -19.64
C SER A 125 -6.02 2.56 -18.24
N ALA A 126 -6.50 1.76 -17.26
CA ALA A 126 -6.61 2.20 -15.87
C ALA A 126 -5.24 2.50 -15.26
N ILE A 127 -4.25 1.65 -15.55
CA ILE A 127 -2.86 1.85 -15.12
C ILE A 127 -2.29 3.15 -15.71
N ASP A 128 -2.47 3.34 -17.03
CA ASP A 128 -1.95 4.53 -17.73
C ASP A 128 -2.59 5.82 -17.21
N HIS A 129 -3.90 5.85 -16.99
CA HIS A 129 -4.61 7.00 -16.42
C HIS A 129 -4.11 7.32 -15.01
N CYS A 130 -3.97 6.29 -14.16
CA CYS A 130 -3.52 6.46 -12.79
C CYS A 130 -2.09 7.04 -12.73
N LEU A 131 -1.16 6.45 -13.47
CA LEU A 131 0.22 6.91 -13.53
C LEU A 131 0.35 8.30 -14.15
N SER A 132 -0.49 8.65 -15.14
CA SER A 132 -0.47 9.99 -15.74
C SER A 132 -0.86 11.09 -14.74
N VAL A 133 -1.85 10.83 -13.89
CA VAL A 133 -2.22 11.79 -12.83
C VAL A 133 -1.18 11.79 -11.72
N ALA A 134 -0.61 10.64 -11.39
CA ALA A 134 0.43 10.55 -10.37
C ALA A 134 1.70 11.33 -10.76
N ASP A 135 2.13 11.25 -12.01
CA ASP A 135 3.23 12.05 -12.55
C ASP A 135 2.91 13.56 -12.52
N GLU A 136 1.68 13.93 -12.87
CA GLU A 136 1.22 15.33 -12.86
C GLU A 136 1.21 15.92 -11.45
N MET A 137 0.81 15.14 -10.45
CA MET A 137 0.60 15.60 -9.08
C MET A 137 1.72 15.21 -8.11
N ASP A 138 2.77 14.56 -8.61
CA ASP A 138 3.95 14.10 -7.85
C ASP A 138 3.57 13.23 -6.65
N VAL A 139 2.76 12.17 -6.90
CA VAL A 139 2.34 11.20 -5.88
C VAL A 139 2.66 9.76 -6.28
N GLN A 140 2.77 8.89 -5.29
CA GLN A 140 3.06 7.47 -5.49
C GLN A 140 1.85 6.71 -6.02
N VAL A 141 2.11 5.72 -6.90
CA VAL A 141 1.15 4.67 -7.26
C VAL A 141 1.61 3.33 -6.70
N ALA A 142 0.68 2.61 -6.09
CA ALA A 142 0.86 1.20 -5.75
C ALA A 142 -0.14 0.34 -6.52
N ILE A 143 0.25 -0.89 -6.85
CA ILE A 143 -0.60 -1.81 -7.62
C ILE A 143 -0.61 -3.23 -7.05
N HIS A 144 -1.80 -3.77 -6.89
CA HIS A 144 -2.09 -5.20 -6.90
C HIS A 144 -2.45 -5.57 -8.35
N THR A 145 -1.57 -6.28 -9.04
CA THR A 145 -1.75 -6.60 -10.46
C THR A 145 -2.79 -7.71 -10.66
N ASP A 146 -3.17 -7.90 -11.91
CA ASP A 146 -4.21 -8.83 -12.36
C ASP A 146 -3.78 -10.30 -12.17
N THR A 147 -4.16 -10.92 -11.07
CA THR A 147 -3.75 -12.30 -10.71
C THR A 147 -4.19 -13.33 -11.75
N LEU A 148 -5.40 -13.18 -12.26
CA LEU A 148 -6.02 -14.14 -13.18
C LEU A 148 -5.70 -13.86 -14.65
N ASN A 149 -4.91 -12.82 -14.96
CA ASN A 149 -4.58 -12.41 -16.32
C ASN A 149 -5.81 -12.09 -17.18
N GLU A 150 -6.85 -11.52 -16.59
CA GLU A 150 -8.11 -11.19 -17.29
C GLU A 150 -7.96 -10.04 -18.27
N SER A 151 -7.08 -9.08 -17.98
CA SER A 151 -6.81 -7.89 -18.80
C SER A 151 -5.53 -8.00 -19.62
N GLY A 152 -4.87 -9.13 -19.56
CA GLY A 152 -3.58 -9.40 -20.22
C GLY A 152 -2.57 -10.02 -19.25
N PHE A 153 -1.44 -10.45 -19.77
CA PHE A 153 -0.34 -11.01 -18.99
C PHE A 153 0.56 -9.92 -18.42
N VAL A 154 1.56 -10.32 -17.63
CA VAL A 154 2.47 -9.38 -16.96
C VAL A 154 3.15 -8.41 -17.94
N GLU A 155 3.46 -8.85 -19.15
CA GLU A 155 4.05 -8.02 -20.20
C GLU A 155 3.16 -6.83 -20.55
N THR A 156 1.85 -7.06 -20.69
CA THR A 156 0.87 -6.00 -20.98
C THR A 156 0.81 -4.96 -19.86
N THR A 157 0.91 -5.42 -18.60
CA THR A 157 0.96 -4.54 -17.44
C THR A 157 2.26 -3.74 -17.41
N ILE A 158 3.41 -4.38 -17.67
CA ILE A 158 4.72 -3.71 -17.75
C ILE A 158 4.72 -2.64 -18.86
N GLU A 159 4.17 -2.94 -20.02
CA GLU A 159 4.03 -1.98 -21.11
C GLU A 159 3.19 -0.76 -20.72
N ALA A 160 2.16 -0.95 -19.90
CA ALA A 160 1.31 0.13 -19.39
C ALA A 160 2.02 1.05 -18.40
N PHE A 161 3.10 0.59 -17.74
CA PHE A 161 3.90 1.44 -16.87
C PHE A 161 4.64 2.55 -17.64
N LYS A 162 5.03 2.29 -18.89
CA LYS A 162 5.73 3.28 -19.74
C LYS A 162 6.93 3.89 -19.04
N ASP A 163 7.72 3.05 -18.37
CA ASP A 163 8.90 3.43 -17.58
C ASP A 163 8.65 4.41 -16.41
N ARG A 164 7.37 4.64 -16.04
CA ARG A 164 7.01 5.47 -14.88
C ARG A 164 7.21 4.69 -13.58
N VAL A 165 7.47 5.42 -12.50
CA VAL A 165 7.71 4.83 -11.18
C VAL A 165 6.42 4.24 -10.61
N ILE A 166 6.49 2.99 -10.13
CA ILE A 166 5.36 2.28 -9.54
C ILE A 166 5.83 1.32 -8.43
N HIS A 167 5.02 1.19 -7.38
CA HIS A 167 5.21 0.20 -6.32
C HIS A 167 4.33 -1.02 -6.58
N THR A 168 4.93 -2.16 -6.89
CA THR A 168 4.21 -3.42 -7.10
C THR A 168 4.17 -4.23 -5.82
N PHE A 169 2.96 -4.59 -5.38
CA PHE A 169 2.73 -5.39 -4.20
C PHE A 169 2.89 -6.88 -4.48
N HIS A 170 3.23 -7.67 -3.43
CA HIS A 170 3.40 -9.14 -3.49
C HIS A 170 4.05 -9.63 -4.79
N SER A 171 5.15 -8.98 -5.16
CA SER A 171 5.87 -9.25 -6.42
C SER A 171 6.56 -10.62 -6.44
N GLU A 172 6.59 -11.33 -5.32
CA GLU A 172 6.95 -12.74 -5.24
C GLU A 172 5.84 -13.69 -5.73
N GLY A 173 4.61 -13.19 -5.92
CA GLY A 173 3.47 -13.93 -6.44
C GLY A 173 2.63 -14.68 -5.40
N ALA A 174 2.99 -14.62 -4.11
CA ALA A 174 2.28 -15.36 -3.07
C ALA A 174 1.01 -14.66 -2.56
N GLY A 175 0.90 -13.35 -2.74
CA GLY A 175 -0.24 -12.55 -2.27
C GLY A 175 -1.18 -12.05 -3.36
N GLY A 176 -1.05 -12.55 -4.57
CA GLY A 176 -1.76 -12.07 -5.76
C GLY A 176 -0.80 -11.47 -6.76
N GLY A 177 -1.32 -11.05 -7.90
CA GLY A 177 -0.55 -10.56 -9.02
C GLY A 177 -0.36 -11.61 -10.11
N HIS A 178 0.00 -11.17 -11.32
CA HIS A 178 0.12 -12.04 -12.49
C HIS A 178 0.78 -13.39 -12.18
N ALA A 179 0.02 -14.46 -12.31
CA ALA A 179 0.52 -15.81 -12.06
C ALA A 179 0.96 -16.47 -13.38
N PRO A 180 2.15 -17.11 -13.42
CA PRO A 180 3.17 -17.20 -12.35
C PRO A 180 4.24 -16.10 -12.43
N ASP A 181 4.12 -15.13 -13.31
CA ASP A 181 5.23 -14.35 -13.87
C ASP A 181 5.46 -12.98 -13.21
N ILE A 182 4.68 -12.60 -12.20
CA ILE A 182 4.79 -11.28 -11.55
C ILE A 182 6.23 -10.93 -11.10
N ILE A 183 7.03 -11.92 -10.77
CA ILE A 183 8.43 -11.74 -10.35
C ILE A 183 9.27 -10.98 -11.39
N LYS A 184 8.88 -10.96 -12.66
CA LYS A 184 9.57 -10.23 -13.73
C LYS A 184 9.68 -8.74 -13.43
N VAL A 185 8.72 -8.15 -12.73
CA VAL A 185 8.73 -6.72 -12.38
C VAL A 185 9.90 -6.33 -11.47
N CYS A 186 10.44 -7.29 -10.70
CA CYS A 186 11.59 -7.05 -9.83
C CYS A 186 12.88 -6.71 -10.59
N GLY A 187 12.94 -7.00 -11.88
CA GLY A 187 14.07 -6.67 -12.76
C GLY A 187 14.01 -5.27 -13.38
N LEU A 188 12.95 -4.49 -13.12
CA LEU A 188 12.74 -3.19 -13.74
C LEU A 188 13.23 -2.05 -12.84
N ALA A 189 13.99 -1.12 -13.41
CA ALA A 189 14.60 -0.02 -12.66
C ALA A 189 13.57 1.01 -12.12
N ASN A 190 12.41 1.09 -12.75
CA ASN A 190 11.30 1.99 -12.39
C ASN A 190 10.30 1.36 -11.41
N VAL A 191 10.50 0.11 -11.01
CA VAL A 191 9.58 -0.60 -10.11
C VAL A 191 10.19 -0.73 -8.72
N LEU A 192 9.42 -0.39 -7.70
CA LEU A 192 9.69 -0.73 -6.30
C LEU A 192 8.88 -2.00 -5.98
N PRO A 193 9.51 -3.20 -5.97
CA PRO A 193 8.79 -4.41 -5.64
C PRO A 193 8.71 -4.63 -4.13
N SER A 194 7.60 -5.17 -3.65
CA SER A 194 7.47 -5.57 -2.25
C SER A 194 6.82 -6.94 -2.10
N SER A 195 7.13 -7.60 -1.00
CA SER A 195 6.54 -8.88 -0.61
C SER A 195 5.37 -8.65 0.34
N THR A 196 4.47 -9.63 0.43
CA THR A 196 3.35 -9.61 1.37
C THR A 196 3.54 -10.64 2.47
N ASN A 197 3.64 -10.17 3.70
CA ASN A 197 4.00 -11.00 4.85
C ASN A 197 3.00 -12.12 5.20
N PRO A 198 1.67 -11.94 5.11
CA PRO A 198 0.70 -12.98 5.47
C PRO A 198 0.79 -14.26 4.65
N THR A 199 1.36 -14.19 3.46
CA THR A 199 1.42 -15.32 2.51
C THR A 199 2.78 -16.02 2.48
N ARG A 200 3.65 -15.74 3.45
CA ARG A 200 4.94 -16.43 3.53
C ARG A 200 4.78 -17.89 3.93
N PRO A 201 5.37 -18.85 3.17
CA PRO A 201 5.23 -20.27 3.46
C PRO A 201 5.93 -20.73 4.76
N PHE A 202 6.71 -19.85 5.40
CA PHE A 202 7.47 -20.15 6.64
C PHE A 202 6.98 -19.34 7.85
N THR A 203 5.72 -18.92 7.87
CA THR A 203 5.11 -18.37 9.08
C THR A 203 4.77 -19.50 10.07
N LYS A 204 4.40 -19.13 11.29
CA LYS A 204 3.91 -20.10 12.28
C LYS A 204 2.55 -20.69 11.92
N ASN A 205 1.88 -20.10 10.93
CA ASN A 205 0.55 -20.50 10.53
C ASN A 205 0.60 -21.78 9.69
N THR A 206 -0.42 -22.60 9.84
CA THR A 206 -0.61 -23.80 9.00
C THR A 206 -1.13 -23.41 7.62
N ILE A 207 -1.08 -24.36 6.67
CA ILE A 207 -1.67 -24.18 5.34
C ILE A 207 -3.16 -23.88 5.45
N ASP A 208 -3.87 -24.58 6.35
CA ASP A 208 -5.29 -24.38 6.55
C ASP A 208 -5.63 -22.96 7.03
N GLU A 209 -4.84 -22.43 7.97
CA GLU A 209 -4.99 -21.05 8.42
C GLU A 209 -4.72 -20.02 7.31
N HIS A 210 -3.76 -20.31 6.41
CA HIS A 210 -3.51 -19.46 5.24
C HIS A 210 -4.67 -19.50 4.25
N LEU A 211 -5.24 -20.67 4.00
CA LEU A 211 -6.42 -20.81 3.14
C LEU A 211 -7.62 -20.09 3.73
N ASP A 212 -7.90 -20.26 5.03
CA ASP A 212 -8.97 -19.55 5.72
C ASP A 212 -8.78 -18.02 5.62
N MET A 213 -7.55 -17.55 5.77
CA MET A 213 -7.23 -16.14 5.66
C MET A 213 -7.47 -15.60 4.24
N LEU A 214 -7.06 -16.35 3.21
CA LEU A 214 -7.32 -15.99 1.82
C LEU A 214 -8.81 -15.93 1.53
N MET A 215 -9.57 -16.93 1.99
CA MET A 215 -11.03 -16.96 1.84
C MET A 215 -11.71 -15.75 2.48
N VAL A 216 -11.32 -15.40 3.70
CA VAL A 216 -11.87 -14.24 4.40
C VAL A 216 -11.49 -12.93 3.70
N CYS A 217 -10.25 -12.76 3.29
CA CYS A 217 -9.78 -11.54 2.61
C CYS A 217 -10.44 -11.30 1.26
N HIS A 218 -10.77 -12.35 0.55
CA HIS A 218 -11.41 -12.28 -0.77
C HIS A 218 -12.93 -12.50 -0.73
N HIS A 219 -13.53 -12.56 0.45
CA HIS A 219 -14.98 -12.80 0.64
C HIS A 219 -15.50 -14.08 -0.01
N LEU A 220 -14.64 -15.09 -0.09
CA LEU A 220 -15.00 -16.39 -0.65
C LEU A 220 -15.88 -17.20 0.32
N ASP A 221 -16.70 -18.10 -0.21
CA ASP A 221 -17.54 -18.98 0.58
C ASP A 221 -17.28 -20.45 0.21
N SER A 222 -16.70 -21.21 1.14
CA SER A 222 -16.40 -22.64 0.96
C SER A 222 -17.60 -23.52 0.60
N LYS A 223 -18.83 -23.00 0.65
CA LYS A 223 -20.04 -23.68 0.21
C LYS A 223 -20.37 -23.45 -1.26
N ILE A 224 -19.66 -22.53 -1.90
CA ILE A 224 -19.79 -22.22 -3.31
C ILE A 224 -18.66 -22.95 -4.06
N PRO A 225 -18.99 -23.93 -4.94
CA PRO A 225 -17.95 -24.77 -5.56
C PRO A 225 -16.95 -24.01 -6.47
N GLU A 226 -17.33 -22.82 -6.92
CA GLU A 226 -16.51 -21.95 -7.80
C GLU A 226 -15.53 -21.07 -7.01
N ASP A 227 -15.69 -20.94 -5.72
CA ASP A 227 -14.78 -20.21 -4.84
C ASP A 227 -13.63 -21.13 -4.39
#